data_f1f5113c02e5be5764291b44ec05fb0a
#
_entry.id   f1f5113c02e5be5764291b44ec05fb0a
#
_cell.length_a   1.000
_cell.length_b   1.000
_cell.length_c   1.000
_cell.angle_alpha   90.00
_cell.angle_beta   90.00
_cell.angle_gamma   90.00
#
_symmetry.space_group_name_H-M   'P 1'
#
loop_
_entity.id
_entity.type
_entity.pdbx_description
1 polymer ?
#
loop_
_entity_poly.entity_id
_entity_poly.type
_entity_poly.pdbx_seq_one_letter_code
_entity_poly.pdbx_strand_id
1 'polypeptide(L)'
;LVLPGIDVIGCLNRLGGDEALLRRLLTHFSSHYGQTAQTLRDLLAAGSHADAVRLAHTMKGMAGNLGILAVQQVSARLESALFEGESEVPELIDALQEAVQTARDVIEAGLSVPTLVQDDGRENRQDTREIDPNVLQPLLAELRARALNHDPTAEDFLVEHRKTFATGLRAALFERLSNQIENYRFTEAVSTLDKVFQEALSG
;
A
#
# COMPACT_ATOMS: atom_id res chain seq x y z
N LEU A 1 22.26 -4.38 0.73
CA LEU A 1 21.08 -5.20 1.08
C LEU A 1 21.03 -6.41 0.14
N VAL A 2 20.95 -7.63 0.67
CA VAL A 2 20.77 -8.86 -0.12
C VAL A 2 19.57 -9.61 0.46
N LEU A 3 18.54 -9.80 -0.36
CA LEU A 3 17.29 -10.47 0.04
C LEU A 3 17.00 -11.60 -0.96
N PRO A 4 17.12 -12.88 -0.55
CA PRO A 4 16.86 -14.00 -1.46
C PRO A 4 15.46 -13.94 -2.06
N GLY A 5 15.35 -14.07 -3.39
CA GLY A 5 14.07 -14.00 -4.10
C GLY A 5 13.52 -12.59 -4.36
N ILE A 6 14.25 -11.54 -3.96
CA ILE A 6 13.91 -10.15 -4.22
C ILE A 6 15.01 -9.51 -5.08
N ASP A 7 14.61 -8.91 -6.22
CA ASP A 7 15.49 -8.19 -7.12
C ASP A 7 15.83 -6.79 -6.56
N VAL A 8 16.68 -6.77 -5.52
CA VAL A 8 17.11 -5.54 -4.84
C VAL A 8 17.81 -4.58 -5.82
N ILE A 9 18.63 -5.11 -6.75
CA ILE A 9 19.38 -4.28 -7.69
C ILE A 9 18.44 -3.58 -8.66
N GLY A 10 17.49 -4.30 -9.25
CA GLY A 10 16.48 -3.73 -10.12
C GLY A 10 15.60 -2.71 -9.40
N CYS A 11 15.25 -2.94 -8.12
CA CYS A 11 14.52 -1.98 -7.30
C CYS A 11 15.33 -0.71 -7.06
N LEU A 12 16.58 -0.81 -6.63
CA LEU A 12 17.42 0.35 -6.39
C LEU A 12 17.61 1.18 -7.66
N ASN A 13 17.77 0.54 -8.82
CA ASN A 13 17.84 1.25 -10.09
C ASN A 13 16.57 2.06 -10.38
N ARG A 14 15.38 1.51 -10.10
CA ARG A 14 14.10 2.22 -10.26
C ARG A 14 13.92 3.36 -9.24
N LEU A 15 14.47 3.21 -8.05
CA LEU A 15 14.40 4.19 -6.96
C LEU A 15 15.57 5.18 -6.95
N GLY A 16 16.35 5.27 -8.03
CA GLY A 16 17.48 6.19 -8.11
C GLY A 16 18.61 5.90 -7.11
N GLY A 17 18.71 4.66 -6.60
CA GLY A 17 19.71 4.24 -5.62
C GLY A 17 19.32 4.49 -4.15
N ASP A 18 18.10 4.96 -3.88
CA ASP A 18 17.65 5.23 -2.51
C ASP A 18 17.35 3.93 -1.75
N GLU A 19 18.36 3.41 -1.05
CA GLU A 19 18.22 2.20 -0.22
C GLU A 19 17.31 2.45 1.01
N ALA A 20 17.28 3.66 1.55
CA ALA A 20 16.42 3.97 2.69
C ALA A 20 14.94 3.93 2.30
N LEU A 21 14.61 4.43 1.10
CA LEU A 21 13.26 4.33 0.55
C LEU A 21 12.91 2.86 0.29
N LEU A 22 13.80 2.07 -0.32
CA LEU A 22 13.55 0.65 -0.55
C LEU A 22 13.28 -0.11 0.76
N ARG A 23 14.08 0.12 1.81
CA ARG A 23 13.85 -0.49 3.13
C ARG A 23 12.48 -0.12 3.70
N ARG A 24 12.06 1.13 3.60
CA ARG A 24 10.72 1.56 4.05
C ARG A 24 9.62 0.86 3.27
N LEU A 25 9.72 0.79 1.94
CA LEU A 25 8.73 0.13 1.09
C LEU A 25 8.63 -1.38 1.38
N LEU A 26 9.77 -2.06 1.59
CA LEU A 26 9.79 -3.47 1.96
C LEU A 26 9.19 -3.71 3.35
N THR A 27 9.47 -2.84 4.33
CA THR A 27 8.86 -2.91 5.66
C THR A 27 7.35 -2.71 5.57
N HIS A 28 6.91 -1.75 4.75
CA HIS A 28 5.49 -1.51 4.50
C HIS A 28 4.81 -2.76 3.90
N PHE A 29 5.43 -3.37 2.89
CA PHE A 29 4.96 -4.62 2.32
C PHE A 29 4.80 -5.71 3.39
N SER A 30 5.84 -5.96 4.18
CA SER A 30 5.80 -6.99 5.23
C SER A 30 4.67 -6.77 6.24
N SER A 31 4.40 -5.52 6.59
CA SER A 31 3.40 -5.17 7.60
C SER A 31 1.95 -5.23 7.11
N HIS A 32 1.69 -4.92 5.85
CA HIS A 32 0.33 -4.63 5.35
C HIS A 32 -0.26 -5.74 4.47
N TYR A 33 0.58 -6.49 3.75
CA TYR A 33 0.07 -7.43 2.73
C TYR A 33 -0.06 -8.89 3.19
N GLY A 34 0.18 -9.17 4.46
CA GLY A 34 0.05 -10.53 5.03
C GLY A 34 -1.37 -11.11 4.96
N GLN A 35 -2.40 -10.26 4.88
CA GLN A 35 -3.81 -10.68 4.85
C GLN A 35 -4.42 -10.69 3.45
N THR A 36 -3.65 -10.42 2.41
CA THR A 36 -4.16 -10.28 1.03
C THR A 36 -4.91 -11.53 0.55
N ALA A 37 -4.39 -12.71 0.84
CA ALA A 37 -5.05 -13.98 0.46
C ALA A 37 -6.41 -14.14 1.15
N GLN A 38 -6.54 -13.76 2.41
CA GLN A 38 -7.82 -13.79 3.11
C GLN A 38 -8.79 -12.75 2.53
N THR A 39 -8.33 -11.55 2.24
CA THR A 39 -9.14 -10.52 1.59
C THR A 39 -9.67 -11.00 0.23
N LEU A 40 -8.85 -11.70 -0.57
CA LEU A 40 -9.29 -12.30 -1.84
C LEU A 40 -10.40 -13.34 -1.64
N ARG A 41 -10.25 -14.24 -0.65
CA ARG A 41 -11.29 -15.23 -0.32
C ARG A 41 -12.59 -14.56 0.10
N ASP A 42 -12.52 -13.52 0.93
CA ASP A 42 -13.68 -12.77 1.42
C ASP A 42 -14.40 -12.04 0.28
N LEU A 43 -13.65 -11.40 -0.64
CA LEU A 43 -14.20 -10.75 -1.82
C LEU A 43 -14.94 -11.73 -2.73
N LEU A 44 -14.35 -12.90 -2.96
CA LEU A 44 -14.97 -13.95 -3.80
C LEU A 44 -16.22 -14.54 -3.11
N ALA A 45 -16.17 -14.78 -1.82
CA ALA A 45 -17.33 -15.24 -1.04
C ALA A 45 -18.49 -14.23 -1.05
N ALA A 46 -18.15 -12.92 -1.08
CA ALA A 46 -19.12 -11.83 -1.20
C ALA A 46 -19.63 -11.61 -2.65
N GLY A 47 -19.13 -12.36 -3.63
CA GLY A 47 -19.46 -12.16 -5.05
C GLY A 47 -18.82 -10.93 -5.69
N SER A 48 -17.88 -10.26 -5.00
CA SER A 48 -17.17 -9.05 -5.47
C SER A 48 -15.99 -9.42 -6.39
N HIS A 49 -16.30 -10.12 -7.47
CA HIS A 49 -15.29 -10.66 -8.38
C HIS A 49 -14.39 -9.58 -9.01
N ALA A 50 -14.99 -8.46 -9.41
CA ALA A 50 -14.23 -7.34 -9.98
C ALA A 50 -13.21 -6.73 -8.99
N ASP A 51 -13.54 -6.74 -7.69
CA ASP A 51 -12.61 -6.26 -6.66
C ASP A 51 -11.48 -7.25 -6.43
N ALA A 52 -11.76 -8.56 -6.49
CA ALA A 52 -10.73 -9.59 -6.42
C ALA A 52 -9.73 -9.49 -7.59
N VAL A 53 -10.21 -9.26 -8.83
CA VAL A 53 -9.34 -9.02 -9.99
C VAL A 53 -8.47 -7.78 -9.78
N ARG A 54 -9.06 -6.67 -9.30
CA ARG A 54 -8.31 -5.44 -9.02
C ARG A 54 -7.24 -5.64 -7.95
N LEU A 55 -7.55 -6.39 -6.90
CA LEU A 55 -6.60 -6.67 -5.84
C LEU A 55 -5.42 -7.53 -6.35
N ALA A 56 -5.69 -8.55 -7.16
CA ALA A 56 -4.65 -9.36 -7.80
C ALA A 56 -3.76 -8.51 -8.72
N HIS A 57 -4.36 -7.61 -9.52
CA HIS A 57 -3.64 -6.66 -10.36
C HIS A 57 -2.73 -5.74 -9.54
N THR A 58 -3.24 -5.19 -8.46
CA THR A 58 -2.47 -4.32 -7.55
C THR A 58 -1.29 -5.06 -6.94
N MET A 59 -1.51 -6.29 -6.45
CA MET A 59 -0.45 -7.13 -5.91
C MET A 59 0.65 -7.41 -6.95
N LYS A 60 0.27 -7.71 -8.19
CA LYS A 60 1.22 -7.90 -9.30
C LYS A 60 2.09 -6.67 -9.53
N GLY A 61 1.46 -5.47 -9.62
CA GLY A 61 2.17 -4.22 -9.88
C GLY A 61 3.12 -3.85 -8.75
N MET A 62 2.63 -3.91 -7.52
CA MET A 62 3.42 -3.59 -6.33
C MET A 62 4.60 -4.56 -6.16
N ALA A 63 4.36 -5.87 -6.24
CA ALA A 63 5.41 -6.88 -6.12
C ALA A 63 6.45 -6.72 -7.23
N GLY A 64 6.04 -6.37 -8.45
CA GLY A 64 6.93 -6.04 -9.56
C GLY A 64 7.82 -4.82 -9.27
N ASN A 65 7.24 -3.76 -8.71
CA ASN A 65 8.00 -2.57 -8.32
C ASN A 65 9.01 -2.85 -7.21
N LEU A 66 8.65 -3.71 -6.25
CA LEU A 66 9.53 -4.14 -5.16
C LEU A 66 10.45 -5.32 -5.51
N GLY A 67 10.38 -5.83 -6.75
CA GLY A 67 11.19 -6.96 -7.19
C GLY A 67 10.91 -8.27 -6.47
N ILE A 68 9.72 -8.44 -5.87
CA ILE A 68 9.30 -9.66 -5.16
C ILE A 68 8.75 -10.64 -6.19
N LEU A 69 9.67 -11.32 -6.90
CA LEU A 69 9.37 -12.04 -8.13
C LEU A 69 8.31 -13.13 -7.95
N ALA A 70 8.36 -13.89 -6.86
CA ALA A 70 7.39 -14.97 -6.61
C ALA A 70 5.96 -14.42 -6.44
N VAL A 71 5.79 -13.35 -5.66
CA VAL A 71 4.48 -12.69 -5.46
C VAL A 71 3.96 -12.11 -6.77
N GLN A 72 4.85 -11.46 -7.55
CA GLN A 72 4.48 -10.91 -8.85
C GLN A 72 3.96 -11.97 -9.81
N GLN A 73 4.66 -13.10 -9.92
CA GLN A 73 4.30 -14.19 -10.83
C GLN A 73 2.97 -14.84 -10.45
N VAL A 74 2.78 -15.16 -9.18
CA VAL A 74 1.53 -15.76 -8.69
C VAL A 74 0.37 -14.79 -8.84
N SER A 75 0.58 -13.50 -8.52
CA SER A 75 -0.47 -12.49 -8.70
C SER A 75 -0.86 -12.29 -10.15
N ALA A 76 0.10 -12.35 -11.09
CA ALA A 76 -0.18 -12.27 -12.52
C ALA A 76 -1.02 -13.47 -13.00
N ARG A 77 -0.71 -14.68 -12.54
CA ARG A 77 -1.48 -15.88 -12.87
C ARG A 77 -2.87 -15.82 -12.26
N LEU A 78 -2.97 -15.40 -10.99
CA LEU A 78 -4.24 -15.25 -10.30
C LEU A 78 -5.15 -14.22 -10.98
N GLU A 79 -4.61 -13.09 -11.42
CA GLU A 79 -5.34 -12.05 -12.17
C GLU A 79 -5.96 -12.65 -13.45
N SER A 80 -5.17 -13.40 -14.24
CA SER A 80 -5.68 -14.08 -15.45
C SER A 80 -6.74 -15.12 -15.11
N ALA A 81 -6.51 -15.98 -14.13
CA ALA A 81 -7.44 -17.03 -13.74
C ALA A 81 -8.78 -16.44 -13.22
N LEU A 82 -8.72 -15.36 -12.47
CA LEU A 82 -9.90 -14.61 -12.03
C LEU A 82 -10.65 -14.02 -13.24
N PHE A 83 -9.95 -13.44 -14.21
CA PHE A 83 -10.57 -12.85 -15.38
C PHE A 83 -11.22 -13.90 -16.29
N GLU A 84 -10.60 -15.06 -16.44
CA GLU A 84 -11.05 -16.16 -17.30
C GLU A 84 -12.05 -17.09 -16.58
N GLY A 85 -12.22 -16.97 -15.28
CA GLY A 85 -13.12 -17.82 -14.47
C GLY A 85 -12.60 -19.25 -14.32
N GLU A 86 -11.29 -19.43 -14.23
CA GLU A 86 -10.65 -20.73 -14.11
C GLU A 86 -10.87 -21.37 -12.72
N SER A 87 -10.88 -22.71 -12.69
CA SER A 87 -11.13 -23.49 -11.46
C SER A 87 -9.94 -23.49 -10.49
N GLU A 88 -8.74 -23.10 -10.92
CA GLU A 88 -7.51 -23.09 -10.10
C GLU A 88 -7.34 -21.84 -9.22
N VAL A 89 -8.33 -20.94 -9.18
CA VAL A 89 -8.29 -19.74 -8.36
C VAL A 89 -8.01 -20.02 -6.87
N PRO A 90 -8.64 -21.00 -6.22
CA PRO A 90 -8.35 -21.32 -4.81
C PRO A 90 -6.89 -21.70 -4.57
N GLU A 91 -6.32 -22.56 -5.42
CA GLU A 91 -4.93 -23.01 -5.34
C GLU A 91 -3.95 -21.85 -5.58
N LEU A 92 -4.30 -20.93 -6.47
CA LEU A 92 -3.48 -19.72 -6.72
C LEU A 92 -3.54 -18.74 -5.55
N ILE A 93 -4.66 -18.65 -4.83
CA ILE A 93 -4.75 -17.84 -3.60
C ILE A 93 -3.88 -18.45 -2.50
N ASP A 94 -3.86 -19.78 -2.37
CA ASP A 94 -2.99 -20.48 -1.42
C ASP A 94 -1.51 -20.26 -1.77
N ALA A 95 -1.15 -20.39 -3.03
CA ALA A 95 0.20 -20.11 -3.52
C ALA A 95 0.61 -18.64 -3.31
N LEU A 96 -0.33 -17.70 -3.46
CA LEU A 96 -0.07 -16.29 -3.15
C LEU A 96 0.21 -16.09 -1.66
N GLN A 97 -0.56 -16.75 -0.79
CA GLN A 97 -0.34 -16.70 0.66
C GLN A 97 1.07 -17.18 1.03
N GLU A 98 1.52 -18.30 0.46
CA GLU A 98 2.87 -18.85 0.69
C GLU A 98 3.95 -17.90 0.18
N ALA A 99 3.78 -17.35 -1.03
CA ALA A 99 4.73 -16.42 -1.63
C ALA A 99 4.86 -15.12 -0.80
N VAL A 100 3.73 -14.58 -0.34
CA VAL A 100 3.71 -13.38 0.53
C VAL A 100 4.38 -13.68 1.87
N GLN A 101 4.08 -14.83 2.50
CA GLN A 101 4.70 -15.19 3.77
C GLN A 101 6.20 -15.37 3.63
N THR A 102 6.66 -16.07 2.60
CA THR A 102 8.10 -16.26 2.30
C THR A 102 8.80 -14.91 2.09
N ALA A 103 8.19 -14.00 1.34
CA ALA A 103 8.74 -12.67 1.12
C ALA A 103 8.84 -11.87 2.43
N ARG A 104 7.82 -11.95 3.29
CA ARG A 104 7.83 -11.30 4.61
C ARG A 104 8.96 -11.82 5.48
N ASP A 105 9.12 -13.13 5.57
CA ASP A 105 10.17 -13.76 6.38
C ASP A 105 11.57 -13.31 5.92
N VAL A 106 11.79 -13.26 4.61
CA VAL A 106 13.05 -12.78 4.00
C VAL A 106 13.29 -11.30 4.30
N ILE A 107 12.26 -10.47 4.18
CA ILE A 107 12.33 -9.04 4.47
C ILE A 107 12.63 -8.81 5.95
N GLU A 108 11.90 -9.44 6.84
CA GLU A 108 12.10 -9.30 8.28
C GLU A 108 13.50 -9.76 8.71
N ALA A 109 13.96 -10.91 8.21
CA ALA A 109 15.32 -11.39 8.48
C ALA A 109 16.39 -10.44 7.94
N GLY A 110 16.22 -9.95 6.71
CA GLY A 110 17.22 -9.09 6.05
C GLY A 110 17.24 -7.65 6.55
N LEU A 111 16.11 -7.14 7.06
CA LEU A 111 16.04 -5.79 7.63
C LEU A 111 16.38 -5.74 9.12
N SER A 112 16.31 -6.87 9.83
CA SER A 112 16.67 -6.98 11.26
C SER A 112 18.17 -6.96 11.52
N VAL A 113 19.03 -7.06 10.49
CA VAL A 113 20.48 -6.91 10.64
C VAL A 113 20.78 -5.43 10.83
N PRO A 114 21.38 -5.00 11.97
CA PRO A 114 21.70 -3.59 12.19
C PRO A 114 22.72 -3.15 11.14
N THR A 115 22.27 -2.48 10.11
CA THR A 115 23.19 -1.69 9.28
C THR A 115 23.57 -0.48 10.14
N LEU A 116 24.86 -0.28 10.39
CA LEU A 116 25.41 0.95 10.94
C LEU A 116 25.17 2.10 9.94
N VAL A 117 23.93 2.46 9.73
CA VAL A 117 23.57 3.71 9.11
C VAL A 117 23.34 4.67 10.28
N GLN A 118 24.19 5.66 10.36
CA GLN A 118 23.99 6.77 11.31
C GLN A 118 22.57 7.28 11.13
N ASP A 119 21.76 7.01 12.13
CA ASP A 119 20.51 7.70 12.36
C ASP A 119 20.92 9.17 12.59
N ASP A 120 20.83 9.99 11.56
CA ASP A 120 20.82 11.41 11.75
C ASP A 120 19.56 11.71 12.57
N GLY A 121 19.73 11.65 13.89
CA GLY A 121 18.73 11.94 14.90
C GLY A 121 18.12 13.33 14.71
N ARG A 122 17.31 13.44 13.68
CA ARG A 122 16.30 14.51 13.62
C ARG A 122 15.10 14.00 14.39
N GLU A 123 15.26 14.05 15.73
CA GLU A 123 14.15 14.06 16.64
C GLU A 123 13.05 14.95 16.07
N ASN A 124 11.91 14.31 15.88
CA ASN A 124 10.65 14.91 15.51
C ASN A 124 10.26 15.93 16.61
N ARG A 125 10.81 17.15 16.53
CA ARG A 125 10.20 18.26 17.21
C ARG A 125 8.83 18.44 16.60
N GLN A 126 7.81 18.20 17.40
CA GLN A 126 6.42 18.55 17.13
C GLN A 126 6.38 20.01 16.68
N ASP A 127 6.49 20.23 15.38
CA ASP A 127 6.24 21.52 14.77
C ASP A 127 4.72 21.62 14.62
N THR A 128 4.08 22.15 15.65
CA THR A 128 2.67 22.54 15.65
C THR A 128 2.49 23.77 14.76
N ARG A 129 2.85 23.66 13.49
CA ARG A 129 2.45 24.63 12.47
C ARG A 129 1.14 24.17 11.90
N GLU A 130 0.12 25.01 12.04
CA GLU A 130 -1.11 24.88 11.25
C GLU A 130 -0.69 24.76 9.78
N ILE A 131 -1.07 23.66 9.14
CA ILE A 131 -0.82 23.49 7.71
C ILE A 131 -1.72 24.46 6.97
N ASP A 132 -1.14 25.26 6.07
CA ASP A 132 -1.88 26.15 5.19
C ASP A 132 -2.98 25.36 4.46
N PRO A 133 -4.26 25.73 4.62
CA PRO A 133 -5.38 25.09 3.94
C PRO A 133 -5.17 25.01 2.43
N ASN A 134 -4.45 25.96 1.84
CA ASN A 134 -4.13 25.97 0.40
C ASN A 134 -3.17 24.82 -0.01
N VAL A 135 -2.45 24.21 0.94
CA VAL A 135 -1.62 23.03 0.68
C VAL A 135 -2.39 21.75 0.93
N LEU A 136 -3.22 21.70 1.97
CA LEU A 136 -3.95 20.47 2.33
C LEU A 136 -5.11 20.18 1.38
N GLN A 137 -5.89 21.18 0.98
CA GLN A 137 -7.06 20.99 0.13
C GLN A 137 -6.74 20.33 -1.24
N PRO A 138 -5.73 20.76 -1.99
CA PRO A 138 -5.37 20.10 -3.24
C PRO A 138 -4.98 18.62 -3.06
N LEU A 139 -4.26 18.30 -1.97
CA LEU A 139 -3.86 16.92 -1.68
C LEU A 139 -5.06 16.04 -1.31
N LEU A 140 -6.01 16.56 -0.55
CA LEU A 140 -7.27 15.86 -0.26
C LEU A 140 -8.11 15.64 -1.52
N ALA A 141 -8.16 16.63 -2.41
CA ALA A 141 -8.88 16.53 -3.68
C ALA A 141 -8.25 15.46 -4.60
N GLU A 142 -6.92 15.41 -4.69
CA GLU A 142 -6.20 14.41 -5.47
C GLU A 142 -6.38 13.00 -4.87
N LEU A 143 -6.26 12.84 -3.55
CA LEU A 143 -6.52 11.58 -2.88
C LEU A 143 -7.95 11.09 -3.12
N ARG A 144 -8.93 12.01 -3.09
CA ARG A 144 -10.32 11.72 -3.39
C ARG A 144 -10.51 11.27 -4.84
N ALA A 145 -9.87 11.94 -5.80
CA ALA A 145 -9.94 11.57 -7.21
C ALA A 145 -9.38 10.16 -7.46
N ARG A 146 -8.26 9.82 -6.84
CA ARG A 146 -7.69 8.46 -6.89
C ARG A 146 -8.61 7.43 -6.28
N ALA A 147 -9.16 7.70 -5.09
CA ALA A 147 -10.11 6.80 -4.43
C ALA A 147 -11.41 6.62 -5.26
N LEU A 148 -11.95 7.67 -5.88
CA LEU A 148 -13.10 7.58 -6.77
C LEU A 148 -12.86 6.68 -7.99
N ASN A 149 -11.66 6.73 -8.53
CA ASN A 149 -11.25 5.91 -9.68
C ASN A 149 -10.77 4.51 -9.25
N HIS A 150 -10.85 4.17 -7.96
CA HIS A 150 -10.29 2.94 -7.40
C HIS A 150 -8.81 2.75 -7.78
N ASP A 151 -8.07 3.86 -7.85
CA ASP A 151 -6.67 3.88 -8.24
C ASP A 151 -5.80 3.33 -7.10
N PRO A 152 -5.07 2.23 -7.30
CA PRO A 152 -4.19 1.65 -6.29
C PRO A 152 -3.09 2.60 -5.84
N THR A 153 -2.72 3.58 -6.66
CA THR A 153 -1.72 4.60 -6.29
C THR A 153 -2.23 5.58 -5.22
N ALA A 154 -3.50 5.48 -4.80
CA ALA A 154 -4.04 6.26 -3.69
C ALA A 154 -3.29 5.99 -2.38
N GLU A 155 -2.84 4.76 -2.17
CA GLU A 155 -2.03 4.37 -1.00
C GLU A 155 -0.64 5.01 -1.05
N ASP A 156 0.05 4.88 -2.18
CA ASP A 156 1.37 5.49 -2.38
C ASP A 156 1.31 7.01 -2.17
N PHE A 157 0.27 7.65 -2.70
CA PHE A 157 0.03 9.08 -2.56
C PHE A 157 -0.23 9.48 -1.09
N LEU A 158 -0.98 8.67 -0.35
CA LEU A 158 -1.22 8.88 1.08
C LEU A 158 0.09 8.76 1.88
N VAL A 159 0.93 7.78 1.55
CA VAL A 159 2.24 7.55 2.19
C VAL A 159 3.20 8.70 1.87
N GLU A 160 3.28 9.12 0.61
CA GLU A 160 4.13 10.24 0.17
C GLU A 160 3.81 11.54 0.92
N HIS A 161 2.52 11.83 1.10
CA HIS A 161 2.03 13.04 1.78
C HIS A 161 1.63 12.83 3.23
N ARG A 162 2.02 11.69 3.84
CA ARG A 162 1.61 11.28 5.20
C ARG A 162 1.81 12.38 6.23
N LYS A 163 2.96 13.06 6.20
CA LYS A 163 3.28 14.12 7.17
C LYS A 163 2.29 15.28 7.06
N THR A 164 1.95 15.68 5.85
CA THR A 164 0.99 16.76 5.59
C THR A 164 -0.41 16.37 6.04
N PHE A 165 -0.87 15.17 5.70
CA PHE A 165 -2.17 14.67 6.11
C PHE A 165 -2.27 14.48 7.63
N ALA A 166 -1.24 13.88 8.27
CA ALA A 166 -1.23 13.64 9.71
C ALA A 166 -1.19 14.94 10.53
N THR A 167 -0.63 16.02 10.00
CA THR A 167 -0.61 17.32 10.65
C THR A 167 -1.87 18.15 10.35
N GLY A 168 -2.42 18.02 9.12
CA GLY A 168 -3.58 18.82 8.69
C GLY A 168 -4.94 18.18 8.99
N LEU A 169 -4.97 16.89 9.33
CA LEU A 169 -6.20 16.19 9.71
C LEU A 169 -6.18 15.82 11.20
N ARG A 170 -7.36 15.72 11.81
CA ARG A 170 -7.47 15.13 13.16
C ARG A 170 -6.95 13.69 13.13
N ALA A 171 -6.17 13.29 14.14
CA ALA A 171 -5.51 11.98 14.18
C ALA A 171 -6.47 10.81 13.90
N ALA A 172 -7.64 10.79 14.54
CA ALA A 172 -8.64 9.74 14.32
C ALA A 172 -9.19 9.71 12.88
N LEU A 173 -9.25 10.86 12.21
CA LEU A 173 -9.70 10.96 10.82
C LEU A 173 -8.62 10.46 9.87
N PHE A 174 -7.36 10.83 10.11
CA PHE A 174 -6.23 10.37 9.34
C PHE A 174 -6.05 8.84 9.45
N GLU A 175 -6.11 8.29 10.66
CA GLU A 175 -6.05 6.83 10.88
C GLU A 175 -7.19 6.08 10.17
N ARG A 176 -8.41 6.62 10.26
CA ARG A 176 -9.56 6.05 9.57
C ARG A 176 -9.38 6.04 8.05
N LEU A 177 -8.94 7.17 7.50
CA LEU A 177 -8.70 7.32 6.06
C LEU A 177 -7.58 6.39 5.59
N SER A 178 -6.46 6.33 6.33
CA SER A 178 -5.36 5.41 6.05
C SER A 178 -5.84 3.97 6.04
N ASN A 179 -6.56 3.54 7.07
CA ASN A 179 -7.13 2.19 7.12
C ASN A 179 -8.06 1.87 5.95
N GLN A 180 -8.89 2.83 5.53
CA GLN A 180 -9.81 2.65 4.41
C GLN A 180 -9.06 2.51 3.06
N ILE A 181 -8.04 3.32 2.82
CA ILE A 181 -7.22 3.28 1.61
C ILE A 181 -6.37 1.99 1.60
N GLU A 182 -5.68 1.69 2.69
CA GLU A 182 -4.83 0.49 2.85
C GLU A 182 -5.61 -0.83 2.69
N ASN A 183 -6.89 -0.84 3.05
CA ASN A 183 -7.77 -2.00 2.88
C ASN A 183 -8.65 -1.92 1.62
N TYR A 184 -8.31 -1.07 0.66
CA TYR A 184 -9.02 -0.91 -0.63
C TYR A 184 -10.52 -0.57 -0.48
N ARG A 185 -10.93 -0.05 0.68
CA ARG A 185 -12.30 0.42 0.92
C ARG A 185 -12.51 1.82 0.35
N PHE A 186 -12.25 1.95 -0.95
CA PHE A 186 -12.25 3.26 -1.61
C PHE A 186 -13.58 4.00 -1.53
N THR A 187 -14.71 3.30 -1.63
CA THR A 187 -16.04 3.91 -1.48
C THR A 187 -16.22 4.54 -0.09
N GLU A 188 -15.74 3.87 0.95
CA GLU A 188 -15.77 4.41 2.31
C GLU A 188 -14.79 5.58 2.48
N ALA A 189 -13.61 5.48 1.87
CA ALA A 189 -12.61 6.55 1.88
C ALA A 189 -13.15 7.82 1.21
N VAL A 190 -13.81 7.70 0.06
CA VAL A 190 -14.50 8.81 -0.62
C VAL A 190 -15.55 9.43 0.29
N SER A 191 -16.41 8.63 0.93
CA SER A 191 -17.42 9.12 1.86
C SER A 191 -16.80 9.87 3.06
N THR A 192 -15.64 9.40 3.52
CA THR A 192 -14.90 10.06 4.60
C THR A 192 -14.33 11.39 4.14
N LEU A 193 -13.74 11.45 2.94
CA LEU A 193 -13.20 12.67 2.33
C LEU A 193 -14.30 13.70 2.04
N ASP A 194 -15.48 13.27 1.55
CA ASP A 194 -16.60 14.15 1.29
C ASP A 194 -17.08 14.87 2.56
N LYS A 195 -17.08 14.19 3.71
CA LYS A 195 -17.40 14.81 5.01
C LYS A 195 -16.37 15.88 5.40
N VAL A 196 -15.10 15.62 5.15
CA VAL A 196 -14.01 16.60 5.41
C VAL A 196 -14.23 17.87 4.59
N PHE A 197 -14.55 17.71 3.30
CA PHE A 197 -14.84 18.87 2.44
C PHE A 197 -16.10 19.64 2.87
N GLN A 198 -17.14 18.94 3.33
CA GLN A 198 -18.36 19.60 3.83
C GLN A 198 -18.11 20.37 5.13
N GLU A 199 -17.32 19.81 6.06
CA GLU A 199 -16.96 20.50 7.31
C GLU A 199 -16.09 21.73 7.03
N ALA A 200 -15.17 21.66 6.07
CA ALA A 200 -14.32 22.77 5.67
C ALA A 200 -15.08 23.92 4.97
N LEU A 201 -16.26 23.65 4.38
CA LEU A 201 -17.12 24.66 3.73
C LEU A 201 -18.12 25.29 4.70
N SER A 202 -18.28 24.73 5.90
CA SER A 202 -19.28 25.14 6.88
C SER A 202 -18.71 25.97 8.04
N GLY A 203 -17.42 26.21 8.06
CA GLY A 203 -16.69 27.01 9.06
C GLY A 203 -16.01 28.22 8.44
#